data_5d071bde7f196adbcb253aba99f38831
#
_entry.id   5d071bde7f196adbcb253aba99f38831
#
_cell.length_a   1.000
_cell.length_b   1.000
_cell.length_c   1.000
_cell.angle_alpha   90.00
_cell.angle_beta   90.00
_cell.angle_gamma   90.00
#
_symmetry.space_group_name_H-M   'P 1'
#
loop_
_entity.id
_entity.type
_entity.pdbx_description
1 polymer ?
#
loop_
_entity_poly.entity_id
_entity_poly.type
_entity_poly.pdbx_seq_one_letter_code
_entity_poly.pdbx_strand_id
1 'polypeptide(L)'
;MSELYVSTDVEVDGPIPGPYSMLSFGSAAYRADKTLISTYAANLEELPGASKHPDTMAWWADRPEAWAASRTDLRDPAEAMGDYVNWLDSLPGKPVFVGYPAAFDFLFVYWYLIRFVGRSPFSFAALDIKTMAMVLLRKDYRQCSKKDMPKRWFDGTEHAHVALHDAIEQGALFCNMLAEFGKWQKS
;
A
#
# COMPACT_ATOMS: atom_id res chain seq x y z
N MET A 1 -18.16 2.41 15.04
CA MET A 1 -17.13 1.43 14.63
C MET A 1 -15.79 2.17 14.59
N SER A 2 -14.73 1.55 15.11
CA SER A 2 -13.38 2.12 15.11
C SER A 2 -12.80 2.07 13.68
N GLU A 3 -11.91 3.01 13.36
CA GLU A 3 -11.11 2.97 12.13
C GLU A 3 -10.07 1.86 12.19
N LEU A 4 -9.83 1.24 11.04
CA LEU A 4 -8.70 0.33 10.82
C LEU A 4 -7.85 0.89 9.68
N TYR A 5 -6.57 0.98 9.90
CA TYR A 5 -5.61 1.53 8.95
C TYR A 5 -5.09 0.37 8.09
N VAL A 6 -5.49 0.37 6.83
CA VAL A 6 -5.11 -0.66 5.86
C VAL A 6 -3.94 -0.12 5.04
N SER A 7 -2.74 -0.41 5.51
CA SER A 7 -1.52 -0.11 4.78
C SER A 7 -1.44 -1.01 3.56
N THR A 8 -1.26 -0.40 2.39
CA THR A 8 -1.24 -1.12 1.11
C THR A 8 -0.09 -0.64 0.26
N ASP A 9 0.59 -1.61 -0.36
CA ASP A 9 1.67 -1.41 -1.31
C ASP A 9 1.36 -2.16 -2.60
N VAL A 10 1.76 -1.62 -3.75
CA VAL A 10 1.52 -2.20 -5.07
C VAL A 10 2.80 -2.33 -5.88
N GLU A 11 2.91 -3.43 -6.62
CA GLU A 11 3.93 -3.62 -7.63
C GLU A 11 3.29 -3.55 -9.02
N VAL A 12 3.93 -2.85 -9.94
CA VAL A 12 3.32 -2.48 -11.23
C VAL A 12 4.31 -2.60 -12.40
N ASP A 13 3.79 -2.63 -13.62
CA ASP A 13 4.61 -2.59 -14.85
C ASP A 13 4.61 -1.22 -15.56
N GLY A 14 4.01 -0.20 -14.93
CA GLY A 14 4.01 1.15 -15.46
C GLY A 14 3.35 2.18 -14.54
N PRO A 15 3.32 3.47 -14.93
CA PRO A 15 3.02 4.58 -14.02
C PRO A 15 1.53 4.80 -13.72
N ILE A 16 0.61 4.22 -14.50
CA ILE A 16 -0.85 4.40 -14.35
C ILE A 16 -1.60 3.11 -14.69
N PRO A 17 -2.72 2.81 -13.99
CA PRO A 17 -3.54 1.64 -14.31
C PRO A 17 -4.31 1.82 -15.64
N GLY A 18 -4.62 0.70 -16.27
CA GLY A 18 -5.34 0.64 -17.54
C GLY A 18 -4.40 0.45 -18.73
N PRO A 19 -3.58 1.45 -19.12
CA PRO A 19 -2.49 1.22 -20.05
C PRO A 19 -1.43 0.25 -19.54
N TYR A 20 -1.28 0.15 -18.22
CA TYR A 20 -0.34 -0.70 -17.52
C TYR A 20 -1.03 -1.49 -16.41
N SER A 21 -0.39 -2.57 -15.97
CA SER A 21 -0.97 -3.50 -15.01
C SER A 21 -0.43 -3.29 -13.58
N MET A 22 -1.28 -3.54 -12.60
CA MET A 22 -0.85 -3.90 -11.26
C MET A 22 -0.46 -5.38 -11.29
N LEU A 23 0.78 -5.68 -10.93
CA LEU A 23 1.36 -7.03 -10.97
C LEU A 23 1.13 -7.80 -9.68
N SER A 24 1.22 -7.10 -8.56
CA SER A 24 0.88 -7.62 -7.24
C SER A 24 0.48 -6.50 -6.30
N PHE A 25 -0.20 -6.85 -5.21
CA PHE A 25 -0.46 -5.93 -4.13
C PHE A 25 -0.53 -6.67 -2.80
N GLY A 26 -0.21 -5.95 -1.74
CA GLY A 26 -0.30 -6.44 -0.37
C GLY A 26 -0.96 -5.41 0.53
N SER A 27 -1.76 -5.87 1.47
CA SER A 27 -2.45 -5.03 2.45
C SER A 27 -2.32 -5.61 3.85
N ALA A 28 -2.09 -4.74 4.84
CA ALA A 28 -2.00 -5.08 6.24
C ALA A 28 -2.91 -4.15 7.06
N ALA A 29 -3.91 -4.73 7.72
CA ALA A 29 -4.91 -4.00 8.51
C ALA A 29 -4.45 -3.86 9.97
N TYR A 30 -4.31 -2.63 10.43
CA TYR A 30 -3.83 -2.28 11.77
C TYR A 30 -4.88 -1.51 12.58
N ARG A 31 -4.86 -1.72 13.90
CA ARG A 31 -5.42 -0.75 14.85
C ARG A 31 -4.43 0.40 15.08
N ALA A 32 -4.92 1.52 15.61
CA ALA A 32 -4.07 2.66 15.95
C ALA A 32 -2.96 2.34 16.97
N ASP A 33 -3.15 1.31 17.79
CA ASP A 33 -2.17 0.81 18.77
C ASP A 33 -1.12 -0.13 18.16
N LYS A 34 -1.05 -0.22 16.84
CA LYS A 34 -0.16 -1.10 16.07
C LYS A 34 -0.50 -2.60 16.15
N THR A 35 -1.67 -2.97 16.65
CA THR A 35 -2.11 -4.36 16.55
C THR A 35 -2.43 -4.72 15.11
N LEU A 36 -1.68 -5.64 14.52
CA LEU A 36 -1.97 -6.23 13.21
C LEU A 36 -3.18 -7.17 13.34
N ILE A 37 -4.23 -6.90 12.58
CA ILE A 37 -5.49 -7.66 12.61
C ILE A 37 -5.48 -8.79 11.60
N SER A 38 -5.14 -8.47 10.35
CA SER A 38 -5.18 -9.41 9.24
C SER A 38 -4.38 -8.84 8.06
N THR A 39 -4.01 -9.70 7.13
CA THR A 39 -3.33 -9.34 5.88
C THR A 39 -4.04 -9.94 4.68
N TYR A 40 -3.83 -9.32 3.52
CA TYR A 40 -4.24 -9.85 2.23
C TYR A 40 -3.13 -9.59 1.21
N ALA A 41 -2.90 -10.51 0.28
CA ALA A 41 -2.00 -10.31 -0.84
C ALA A 41 -2.45 -11.12 -2.05
N ALA A 42 -2.15 -10.62 -3.23
CA ALA A 42 -2.36 -11.34 -4.49
C ALA A 42 -1.35 -10.89 -5.54
N ASN A 43 -0.85 -11.86 -6.30
CA ASN A 43 -0.18 -11.61 -7.57
C ASN A 43 -1.21 -11.74 -8.69
N LEU A 44 -1.16 -10.83 -9.64
CA LEU A 44 -2.21 -10.68 -10.65
C LEU A 44 -1.70 -11.02 -12.05
N GLU A 45 -2.58 -11.56 -12.86
CA GLU A 45 -2.40 -11.59 -14.29
C GLU A 45 -2.35 -10.15 -14.83
N GLU A 46 -1.61 -9.94 -15.92
CA GLU A 46 -1.55 -8.65 -16.59
C GLU A 46 -2.91 -8.33 -17.24
N LEU A 47 -3.26 -7.06 -17.31
CA LEU A 47 -4.48 -6.63 -17.97
C LEU A 47 -4.43 -6.96 -19.47
N PRO A 48 -5.49 -7.53 -20.04
CA PRO A 48 -5.53 -7.79 -21.48
C PRO A 48 -5.26 -6.54 -22.33
N GLY A 49 -4.25 -6.59 -23.18
CA GLY A 49 -3.86 -5.49 -24.05
C GLY A 49 -3.06 -4.37 -23.38
N ALA A 50 -2.72 -4.49 -22.09
CA ALA A 50 -1.83 -3.55 -21.45
C ALA A 50 -0.40 -3.66 -22.00
N SER A 51 0.33 -2.56 -21.90
CA SER A 51 1.75 -2.47 -22.26
C SER A 51 2.62 -2.55 -21.01
N LYS A 52 3.92 -2.70 -21.21
CA LYS A 52 4.94 -2.58 -20.16
C LYS A 52 5.73 -1.30 -20.35
N HIS A 53 5.85 -0.48 -19.30
CA HIS A 53 6.59 0.78 -19.43
C HIS A 53 8.11 0.50 -19.44
N PRO A 54 8.87 1.01 -20.44
CA PRO A 54 10.28 0.67 -20.60
C PRO A 54 11.13 0.95 -19.35
N ASP A 55 10.97 2.13 -18.72
CA ASP A 55 11.75 2.49 -17.54
C ASP A 55 11.37 1.62 -16.32
N THR A 56 10.10 1.25 -16.19
CA THR A 56 9.65 0.34 -15.13
C THR A 56 10.22 -1.05 -15.33
N MET A 57 10.25 -1.53 -16.57
CA MET A 57 10.86 -2.83 -16.87
C MET A 57 12.38 -2.84 -16.69
N ALA A 58 13.06 -1.72 -17.00
CA ALA A 58 14.49 -1.57 -16.69
C ALA A 58 14.73 -1.62 -15.16
N TRP A 59 13.88 -0.98 -14.36
CA TRP A 59 13.93 -1.04 -12.90
C TRP A 59 13.74 -2.47 -12.37
N TRP A 60 12.81 -3.26 -12.95
CA TRP A 60 12.59 -4.66 -12.63
C TRP A 60 13.76 -5.57 -13.00
N ALA A 61 14.46 -5.29 -14.12
CA ALA A 61 15.61 -6.07 -14.54
C ALA A 61 16.75 -6.09 -13.50
N ASP A 62 16.87 -5.04 -12.69
CA ASP A 62 17.81 -4.95 -11.57
C ASP A 62 17.34 -5.68 -10.31
N ARG A 63 16.12 -6.26 -10.30
CA ARG A 63 15.45 -6.88 -9.13
C ARG A 63 14.81 -8.22 -9.46
N PRO A 64 15.57 -9.20 -9.99
CA PRO A 64 15.02 -10.45 -10.52
C PRO A 64 14.27 -11.28 -9.47
N GLU A 65 14.68 -11.25 -8.21
CA GLU A 65 14.01 -11.99 -7.13
C GLU A 65 12.64 -11.39 -6.79
N ALA A 66 12.55 -10.07 -6.69
CA ALA A 66 11.29 -9.37 -6.45
C ALA A 66 10.33 -9.52 -7.65
N TRP A 67 10.87 -9.45 -8.89
CA TRP A 67 10.10 -9.76 -10.09
C TRP A 67 9.54 -11.17 -10.05
N ALA A 68 10.37 -12.19 -9.77
CA ALA A 68 9.94 -13.58 -9.70
C ALA A 68 8.84 -13.77 -8.62
N ALA A 69 8.99 -13.14 -7.45
CA ALA A 69 7.99 -13.19 -6.38
C ALA A 69 6.63 -12.61 -6.81
N SER A 70 6.62 -11.54 -7.60
CA SER A 70 5.39 -10.92 -8.10
C SER A 70 4.72 -11.71 -9.24
N ARG A 71 5.39 -12.74 -9.79
CA ARG A 71 4.93 -13.52 -10.96
C ARG A 71 4.64 -14.99 -10.63
N THR A 72 4.50 -15.33 -9.34
CA THR A 72 4.07 -16.67 -8.87
C THR A 72 2.59 -16.67 -8.53
N ASP A 73 1.91 -17.80 -8.68
CA ASP A 73 0.51 -18.01 -8.28
C ASP A 73 -0.44 -16.89 -8.75
N LEU A 74 -0.34 -16.56 -10.03
CA LEU A 74 -1.10 -15.48 -10.65
C LEU A 74 -2.59 -15.74 -10.58
N ARG A 75 -3.35 -14.69 -10.26
CA ARG A 75 -4.80 -14.72 -10.16
C ARG A 75 -5.43 -13.76 -11.16
N ASP A 76 -6.61 -14.11 -11.63
CA ASP A 76 -7.45 -13.18 -12.39
C ASP A 76 -7.74 -11.91 -11.55
N PRO A 77 -7.55 -10.71 -12.12
CA PRO A 77 -7.76 -9.46 -11.40
C PRO A 77 -9.18 -9.29 -10.85
N ALA A 78 -10.21 -9.75 -11.56
CA ALA A 78 -11.60 -9.60 -11.09
C ALA A 78 -11.88 -10.51 -9.89
N GLU A 79 -11.39 -11.76 -9.91
CA GLU A 79 -11.50 -12.68 -8.78
C GLU A 79 -10.73 -12.16 -7.57
N ALA A 80 -9.48 -11.74 -7.75
CA ALA A 80 -8.64 -11.23 -6.67
C ALA A 80 -9.23 -9.96 -6.03
N MET A 81 -9.76 -9.03 -6.82
CA MET A 81 -10.41 -7.82 -6.31
C MET A 81 -11.73 -8.13 -5.60
N GLY A 82 -12.50 -9.11 -6.06
CA GLY A 82 -13.70 -9.59 -5.37
C GLY A 82 -13.37 -10.14 -3.98
N ASP A 83 -12.36 -10.99 -3.89
CA ASP A 83 -11.89 -11.55 -2.62
C ASP A 83 -11.29 -10.47 -1.70
N TYR A 84 -10.57 -9.52 -2.27
CA TYR A 84 -10.06 -8.38 -1.51
C TYR A 84 -11.16 -7.55 -0.87
N VAL A 85 -12.25 -7.28 -1.60
CA VAL A 85 -13.42 -6.59 -1.05
C VAL A 85 -14.09 -7.41 0.05
N ASN A 86 -14.23 -8.74 -0.13
CA ASN A 86 -14.76 -9.62 0.90
C ASN A 86 -13.89 -9.60 2.17
N TRP A 87 -12.56 -9.59 2.01
CA TRP A 87 -11.63 -9.45 3.12
C TRP A 87 -11.80 -8.09 3.83
N LEU A 88 -11.85 -6.97 3.09
CA LEU A 88 -12.07 -5.64 3.67
C LEU A 88 -13.40 -5.54 4.43
N ASP A 89 -14.47 -6.11 3.89
CA ASP A 89 -15.79 -6.12 4.53
C ASP A 89 -15.84 -7.00 5.79
N SER A 90 -14.95 -8.01 5.89
CA SER A 90 -14.83 -8.87 7.06
C SER A 90 -14.08 -8.24 8.23
N LEU A 91 -13.39 -7.12 8.00
CA LEU A 91 -12.60 -6.46 9.04
C LEU A 91 -13.48 -5.89 10.17
N PRO A 92 -13.05 -5.96 11.43
CA PRO A 92 -13.85 -5.52 12.58
C PRO A 92 -13.86 -4.00 12.78
N GLY A 93 -13.90 -3.21 11.70
CA GLY A 93 -13.89 -1.75 11.71
C GLY A 93 -14.00 -1.16 10.32
N LYS A 94 -13.97 0.18 10.22
CA LYS A 94 -14.02 0.88 8.92
C LYS A 94 -12.61 0.97 8.33
N PRO A 95 -12.36 0.44 7.14
CA PRO A 95 -11.04 0.50 6.51
C PRO A 95 -10.73 1.93 6.06
N VAL A 96 -9.53 2.39 6.38
CA VAL A 96 -8.94 3.64 5.89
C VAL A 96 -7.67 3.26 5.14
N PHE A 97 -7.57 3.62 3.87
CA PHE A 97 -6.39 3.35 3.07
C PHE A 97 -5.19 4.17 3.56
N VAL A 98 -4.04 3.53 3.67
CA VAL A 98 -2.75 4.15 4.03
C VAL A 98 -1.70 3.71 3.02
N GLY A 99 -0.90 4.63 2.49
CA GLY A 99 0.16 4.32 1.53
C GLY A 99 1.35 5.28 1.59
N TYR A 100 2.43 4.94 0.85
CA TYR A 100 3.63 5.75 0.77
C TYR A 100 4.31 5.70 -0.62
N PRO A 101 4.11 6.70 -1.46
CA PRO A 101 3.11 7.77 -1.38
C PRO A 101 1.72 7.22 -1.73
N ALA A 102 0.72 7.52 -0.92
CA ALA A 102 -0.63 6.98 -1.11
C ALA A 102 -1.24 7.30 -2.47
N ALA A 103 -0.87 8.43 -3.07
CA ALA A 103 -1.36 8.84 -4.38
C ALA A 103 -1.04 7.81 -5.49
N PHE A 104 0.07 7.06 -5.38
CA PHE A 104 0.45 6.04 -6.34
C PHE A 104 -0.28 4.71 -6.06
N ASP A 105 -0.15 4.19 -4.85
CA ASP A 105 -0.75 2.90 -4.48
C ASP A 105 -2.29 2.96 -4.58
N PHE A 106 -2.87 4.04 -4.05
CA PHE A 106 -4.32 4.24 -4.07
C PHE A 106 -4.87 4.39 -5.50
N LEU A 107 -4.13 5.03 -6.41
CA LEU A 107 -4.53 5.16 -7.81
C LEU A 107 -4.77 3.78 -8.45
N PHE A 108 -3.83 2.84 -8.27
CA PHE A 108 -3.95 1.49 -8.81
C PHE A 108 -5.06 0.70 -8.13
N VAL A 109 -5.04 0.62 -6.80
CA VAL A 109 -6.03 -0.14 -6.04
C VAL A 109 -7.44 0.39 -6.27
N TYR A 110 -7.64 1.69 -6.22
CA TYR A 110 -8.95 2.30 -6.44
C TYR A 110 -9.47 2.04 -7.86
N TRP A 111 -8.61 2.18 -8.89
CA TRP A 111 -8.99 1.90 -10.27
C TRP A 111 -9.40 0.42 -10.45
N TYR A 112 -8.63 -0.52 -9.89
CA TYR A 112 -8.94 -1.95 -9.96
C TYR A 112 -10.25 -2.28 -9.23
N LEU A 113 -10.48 -1.71 -8.05
CA LEU A 113 -11.73 -1.88 -7.30
C LEU A 113 -12.94 -1.39 -8.10
N ILE A 114 -12.87 -0.20 -8.68
CA ILE A 114 -13.97 0.35 -9.48
C ILE A 114 -14.15 -0.43 -10.79
N ARG A 115 -13.06 -0.81 -11.45
CA ARG A 115 -13.09 -1.54 -12.73
C ARG A 115 -13.68 -2.93 -12.60
N PHE A 116 -13.33 -3.67 -11.57
CA PHE A 116 -13.67 -5.09 -11.43
C PHE A 116 -14.82 -5.36 -10.45
N VAL A 117 -15.02 -4.51 -9.45
CA VAL A 117 -16.04 -4.71 -8.40
C VAL A 117 -17.13 -3.63 -8.43
N GLY A 118 -16.86 -2.47 -9.01
CA GLY A 118 -17.80 -1.36 -9.10
C GLY A 118 -17.91 -0.52 -7.83
N ARG A 119 -17.17 -0.85 -6.76
CA ARG A 119 -17.16 -0.09 -5.50
C ARG A 119 -15.80 -0.16 -4.80
N SER A 120 -15.53 0.83 -3.94
CA SER A 120 -14.36 0.83 -3.06
C SER A 120 -14.80 0.95 -1.59
N PRO A 121 -14.44 -0.01 -0.71
CA PRO A 121 -14.67 0.11 0.73
C PRO A 121 -13.93 1.29 1.38
N PHE A 122 -12.88 1.81 0.75
CA PHE A 122 -12.10 2.97 1.20
C PHE A 122 -12.73 4.32 0.83
N SER A 123 -13.89 4.34 0.13
CA SER A 123 -14.41 5.55 -0.50
C SER A 123 -13.40 6.08 -1.55
N PHE A 124 -13.14 7.38 -1.58
CA PHE A 124 -12.26 8.05 -2.54
C PHE A 124 -11.08 8.77 -1.86
N ALA A 125 -10.77 8.42 -0.61
CA ALA A 125 -9.75 9.10 0.19
C ALA A 125 -8.71 8.10 0.72
N ALA A 126 -7.47 8.59 0.86
CA ALA A 126 -6.35 7.85 1.41
C ALA A 126 -5.52 8.72 2.35
N LEU A 127 -4.92 8.11 3.36
CA LEU A 127 -3.91 8.73 4.20
C LEU A 127 -2.53 8.54 3.58
N ASP A 128 -1.81 9.65 3.44
CA ASP A 128 -0.44 9.66 2.90
C ASP A 128 0.58 9.79 4.03
N ILE A 129 1.41 8.76 4.20
CA ILE A 129 2.45 8.69 5.23
C ILE A 129 3.47 9.82 5.06
N LYS A 130 3.83 10.17 3.81
CA LYS A 130 4.82 11.21 3.56
C LYS A 130 4.30 12.60 3.95
N THR A 131 3.03 12.87 3.69
CA THR A 131 2.36 14.10 4.14
C THR A 131 2.29 14.17 5.67
N MET A 132 1.97 13.05 6.33
CA MET A 132 2.00 12.98 7.79
C MET A 132 3.40 13.24 8.34
N ALA A 133 4.44 12.68 7.73
CA ALA A 133 5.82 12.93 8.10
C ALA A 133 6.20 14.42 7.96
N MET A 134 5.75 15.09 6.89
CA MET A 134 5.95 16.52 6.69
C MET A 134 5.41 17.33 7.88
N VAL A 135 4.20 17.01 8.33
CA VAL A 135 3.57 17.71 9.46
C VAL A 135 4.31 17.42 10.77
N LEU A 136 4.58 16.15 11.07
CA LEU A 136 5.25 15.74 12.32
C LEU A 136 6.69 16.27 12.43
N LEU A 137 7.42 16.32 11.31
CA LEU A 137 8.81 16.79 11.28
C LEU A 137 8.92 18.31 11.09
N ARG A 138 7.83 18.99 10.72
CA ARG A 138 7.83 20.42 10.34
C ARG A 138 8.87 20.72 9.26
N LYS A 139 8.94 19.85 8.24
CA LYS A 139 9.86 19.93 7.11
C LYS A 139 9.11 20.08 5.80
N ASP A 140 9.83 20.47 4.75
CA ASP A 140 9.29 20.47 3.41
C ASP A 140 9.00 19.04 2.93
N TYR A 141 7.95 18.84 2.14
CA TYR A 141 7.52 17.54 1.63
C TYR A 141 8.65 16.73 0.97
N ARG A 142 9.55 17.39 0.22
CA ARG A 142 10.68 16.72 -0.45
C ARG A 142 11.76 16.23 0.51
N GLN A 143 11.78 16.72 1.75
CA GLN A 143 12.69 16.34 2.83
C GLN A 143 12.11 15.24 3.75
N CYS A 144 11.00 14.64 3.35
CA CYS A 144 10.28 13.61 4.14
C CYS A 144 10.26 12.25 3.43
N SER A 145 11.40 11.86 2.83
CA SER A 145 11.57 10.48 2.32
C SER A 145 11.85 9.51 3.47
N LYS A 146 11.58 8.20 3.29
CA LYS A 146 11.81 7.18 4.35
C LYS A 146 13.23 7.29 4.95
N LYS A 147 14.27 7.56 4.14
CA LYS A 147 15.65 7.76 4.61
C LYS A 147 15.86 8.98 5.51
N ASP A 148 14.99 9.98 5.41
CA ASP A 148 15.07 11.22 6.17
C ASP A 148 14.17 11.21 7.43
N MET A 149 13.40 10.15 7.60
CA MET A 149 12.53 9.93 8.75
C MET A 149 13.31 9.43 9.97
N PRO A 150 12.87 9.74 11.20
CA PRO A 150 13.51 9.26 12.42
C PRO A 150 13.52 7.73 12.52
N LYS A 151 14.67 7.15 12.85
CA LYS A 151 14.82 5.69 13.01
C LYS A 151 13.82 5.08 14.00
N ARG A 152 13.37 5.82 15.01
CA ARG A 152 12.38 5.37 16.02
C ARG A 152 10.99 5.07 15.45
N TRP A 153 10.72 5.49 14.19
CA TRP A 153 9.47 5.15 13.51
C TRP A 153 9.52 3.79 12.83
N PHE A 154 10.71 3.22 12.63
CA PHE A 154 10.92 1.93 11.95
C PHE A 154 11.17 0.82 12.96
N ASP A 155 10.60 -0.36 12.71
CA ASP A 155 10.79 -1.56 13.55
C ASP A 155 11.99 -2.42 13.09
N GLY A 156 12.81 -1.93 12.16
CA GLY A 156 14.04 -2.59 11.72
C GLY A 156 13.85 -3.64 10.61
N THR A 157 12.70 -3.69 9.96
CA THR A 157 12.48 -4.52 8.77
C THR A 157 13.05 -3.86 7.52
N GLU A 158 13.73 -4.64 6.66
CA GLU A 158 14.24 -4.15 5.38
C GLU A 158 13.13 -4.14 4.32
N HIS A 159 13.17 -3.14 3.45
CA HIS A 159 12.28 -3.02 2.29
C HIS A 159 12.65 -4.10 1.26
N ALA A 160 11.71 -4.99 0.95
CA ALA A 160 12.00 -6.21 0.17
C ALA A 160 11.45 -6.16 -1.27
N HIS A 161 10.74 -5.10 -1.67
CA HIS A 161 9.98 -5.05 -2.93
C HIS A 161 9.06 -6.27 -3.13
N VAL A 162 8.47 -6.74 -2.03
CA VAL A 162 7.41 -7.72 -1.97
C VAL A 162 6.22 -7.03 -1.32
N ALA A 163 5.18 -6.77 -2.08
CA ALA A 163 4.08 -5.88 -1.72
C ALA A 163 3.51 -6.11 -0.30
N LEU A 164 3.36 -7.37 0.13
CA LEU A 164 2.88 -7.66 1.48
C LEU A 164 3.87 -7.27 2.57
N HIS A 165 5.16 -7.54 2.37
CA HIS A 165 6.19 -7.18 3.35
C HIS A 165 6.29 -5.66 3.49
N ASP A 166 6.24 -4.96 2.36
CA ASP A 166 6.31 -3.50 2.33
C ASP A 166 5.05 -2.87 2.94
N ALA A 167 3.87 -3.46 2.71
CA ALA A 167 2.62 -3.06 3.36
C ALA A 167 2.66 -3.25 4.90
N ILE A 168 3.26 -4.33 5.39
CA ILE A 168 3.43 -4.58 6.84
C ILE A 168 4.39 -3.55 7.44
N GLU A 169 5.56 -3.34 6.83
CA GLU A 169 6.55 -2.38 7.29
C GLU A 169 5.98 -0.96 7.37
N GLN A 170 5.35 -0.49 6.29
CA GLN A 170 4.80 0.87 6.25
C GLN A 170 3.56 1.04 7.15
N GLY A 171 2.79 -0.02 7.40
CA GLY A 171 1.69 0.01 8.36
C GLY A 171 2.18 0.17 9.80
N ALA A 172 3.25 -0.54 10.18
CA ALA A 172 3.90 -0.37 11.48
C ALA A 172 4.51 1.03 11.63
N LEU A 173 5.19 1.53 10.58
CA LEU A 173 5.70 2.91 10.50
C LEU A 173 4.57 3.93 10.75
N PHE A 174 3.45 3.79 10.05
CA PHE A 174 2.29 4.68 10.21
C PHE A 174 1.76 4.68 11.65
N CYS A 175 1.62 3.51 12.27
CA CYS A 175 1.16 3.39 13.66
C CYS A 175 2.14 4.04 14.66
N ASN A 176 3.46 3.91 14.44
CA ASN A 176 4.47 4.58 15.25
C ASN A 176 4.37 6.12 15.13
N MET A 177 4.06 6.63 13.93
CA MET A 177 3.80 8.06 13.70
C MET A 177 2.51 8.53 14.38
N LEU A 178 1.43 7.74 14.34
CA LEU A 178 0.20 8.02 15.08
C LEU A 178 0.42 8.12 16.57
N ALA A 179 1.22 7.21 17.13
CA ALA A 179 1.56 7.24 18.56
C ALA A 179 2.36 8.51 18.94
N GLU A 180 3.22 8.99 18.06
CA GLU A 180 3.93 10.26 18.25
C GLU A 180 2.98 11.47 18.18
N PHE A 181 2.09 11.49 17.19
CA PHE A 181 1.06 12.52 17.08
C PHE A 181 0.15 12.59 18.32
N GLY A 182 -0.25 11.45 18.87
CA GLY A 182 -1.05 11.39 20.10
C GLY A 182 -0.35 11.96 21.34
N LYS A 183 0.98 11.96 21.38
CA LYS A 183 1.75 12.62 22.45
C LYS A 183 1.71 14.15 22.32
N TRP A 184 1.69 14.68 21.11
CA TRP A 184 1.60 16.12 20.86
C TRP A 184 0.26 16.73 21.31
N GLN A 185 -0.83 15.96 21.23
CA GLN A 185 -2.16 16.44 21.67
C GLN A 185 -2.27 16.55 23.20
N LYS A 186 -1.35 15.96 23.94
CA LYS A 186 -1.34 15.95 25.41
C LYS A 186 -0.31 16.91 26.02
N SER A 187 0.53 17.52 25.19
CA SER A 187 1.55 18.53 25.58
C SER A 187 1.07 19.94 25.24
#